data_fb1aa0e81fddd654ce576bf9dcf99f63
#
_entry.id   fb1aa0e81fddd654ce576bf9dcf99f63
#
_cell.length_a   1.000
_cell.length_b   1.000
_cell.length_c   1.000
_cell.angle_alpha   90.00
_cell.angle_beta   90.00
_cell.angle_gamma   90.00
#
_symmetry.space_group_name_H-M   'P 1'
#
loop_
_entity.id
_entity.type
_entity.pdbx_description
1 polymer ?
#
loop_
_entity_poly.entity_id
_entity_poly.type
_entity_poly.pdbx_seq_one_letter_code
_entity_poly.pdbx_strand_id
1 'polypeptide(L)' 'MNKQQEKVFNGTRIRNLKRRYFQCINEGEIEEAIDLKLEIDTLKNRI' A
#
# COMPACT_ATOMS: atom_id res chain seq x y z
N MET A 1 1.61 -3.29 -22.51
CA MET A 1 1.69 -3.96 -21.21
C MET A 1 0.38 -4.66 -20.89
N ASN A 2 0.42 -5.91 -20.48
CA ASN A 2 -0.84 -6.62 -20.24
C ASN A 2 -1.30 -6.44 -18.79
N LYS A 3 -2.57 -6.82 -18.56
CA LYS A 3 -3.19 -6.61 -17.25
C LYS A 3 -2.52 -7.39 -16.13
N GLN A 4 -1.90 -8.52 -16.47
CA GLN A 4 -1.23 -9.34 -15.45
C GLN A 4 0.01 -8.64 -14.89
N GLN A 5 0.76 -7.96 -15.75
CA GLN A 5 1.94 -7.22 -15.30
C GLN A 5 1.56 -6.07 -14.40
N GLU A 6 0.47 -5.37 -14.73
CA GLU A 6 -0.03 -4.30 -13.86
C GLU A 6 -0.42 -4.82 -12.49
N LYS A 7 -1.09 -5.98 -12.44
CA LYS A 7 -1.48 -6.58 -11.18
C LYS A 7 -0.27 -6.93 -10.32
N VAL A 8 0.76 -7.48 -10.93
CA VAL A 8 1.99 -7.84 -10.20
C VAL A 8 2.63 -6.59 -9.62
N PHE A 9 2.75 -5.53 -10.42
CA PHE A 9 3.33 -4.27 -9.95
C PHE A 9 2.54 -3.70 -8.79
N ASN A 10 1.23 -3.61 -8.93
CA ASN A 10 0.38 -3.06 -7.89
C ASN A 10 0.42 -3.92 -6.63
N GLY A 11 0.45 -5.24 -6.80
CA GLY A 11 0.55 -6.14 -5.66
C GLY A 11 1.83 -5.95 -4.87
N THR A 12 2.96 -5.79 -5.55
CA THR A 12 4.24 -5.54 -4.90
C THR A 12 4.22 -4.20 -4.16
N ARG A 13 3.69 -3.18 -4.80
CA ARG A 13 3.61 -1.86 -4.19
C ARG A 13 2.71 -1.87 -2.95
N ILE A 14 1.57 -2.53 -3.03
CA ILE A 14 0.66 -2.67 -1.89
C ILE A 14 1.37 -3.38 -0.74
N ARG A 15 2.11 -4.45 -1.02
CA ARG A 15 2.84 -5.18 0.00
C ARG A 15 3.85 -4.27 0.70
N ASN A 16 4.61 -3.49 -0.06
CA ASN A 16 5.59 -2.57 0.51
C ASN A 16 4.93 -1.51 1.36
N LEU A 17 3.82 -0.96 0.90
CA LEU A 17 3.08 0.05 1.64
C LEU A 17 2.51 -0.52 2.94
N LYS A 18 2.04 -1.77 2.91
CA LYS A 18 1.54 -2.43 4.11
C LYS A 18 2.64 -2.58 5.15
N ARG A 19 3.84 -2.93 4.74
CA ARG A 19 4.97 -3.06 5.66
C ARG A 19 5.25 -1.72 6.35
N ARG A 20 5.26 -0.65 5.57
CA ARG A 20 5.46 0.69 6.11
C ARG A 20 4.33 1.09 7.06
N TYR A 21 3.11 0.74 6.68
CA TYR A 21 1.95 1.03 7.51
C TYR A 21 2.09 0.38 8.89
N PHE A 22 2.41 -0.91 8.92
CA PHE A 22 2.59 -1.61 10.19
C PHE A 22 3.75 -1.04 10.99
N GLN A 23 4.82 -0.66 10.32
CA GLN A 23 5.95 -0.04 11.00
C GLN A 23 5.54 1.30 11.63
N CYS A 24 4.78 2.11 10.92
CA CYS A 24 4.30 3.37 11.45
C CYS A 24 3.40 3.17 12.68
N ILE A 25 2.50 2.18 12.61
CA ILE A 25 1.65 1.85 13.74
C ILE A 25 2.52 1.45 14.95
N ASN A 26 3.52 0.63 14.70
CA ASN A 26 4.40 0.13 15.76
C ASN A 26 5.21 1.25 16.40
N GLU A 27 5.57 2.27 15.63
CA GLU A 27 6.35 3.41 16.10
C GLU A 27 5.49 4.57 16.60
N GLY A 28 4.18 4.44 16.53
CA GLY A 28 3.27 5.48 16.97
C GLY A 28 3.06 6.62 15.98
N GLU A 29 3.52 6.47 14.75
CA GLU A 29 3.35 7.48 13.71
C GLU A 29 2.00 7.30 13.02
N ILE A 30 0.95 7.71 13.72
CA ILE A 30 -0.42 7.44 13.31
C ILE A 30 -0.82 8.22 12.07
N GLU A 31 -0.43 9.48 11.96
CA GLU A 31 -0.79 10.31 10.81
C GLU A 31 -0.22 9.73 9.52
N GLU A 32 1.04 9.32 9.55
CA GLU A 32 1.66 8.71 8.38
C GLU A 32 1.01 7.37 8.04
N ALA A 33 0.62 6.61 9.06
CA ALA A 33 -0.06 5.35 8.86
C ALA A 33 -1.39 5.55 8.13
N ILE A 34 -2.12 6.59 8.48
CA ILE A 34 -3.39 6.90 7.82
C ILE A 34 -3.16 7.21 6.34
N ASP A 35 -2.15 8.01 6.03
CA ASP A 35 -1.81 8.32 4.65
C ASP A 35 -1.45 7.08 3.85
N LEU A 36 -0.67 6.20 4.44
CA LEU A 36 -0.29 4.95 3.79
C LEU A 36 -1.51 4.05 3.54
N LYS A 37 -2.42 4.00 4.50
CA LYS A 37 -3.64 3.21 4.34
C LYS A 37 -4.50 3.72 3.20
N LEU A 38 -4.63 5.04 3.08
CA LEU A 38 -5.38 5.64 1.98
C LEU A 38 -4.75 5.28 0.64
N GLU A 39 -3.45 5.31 0.55
CA GLU A 39 -2.75 4.94 -0.67
C GLU A 39 -2.96 3.47 -1.01
N ILE A 40 -2.89 2.59 -0.02
CA ILE A 40 -3.15 1.17 -0.20
C ILE A 40 -4.57 0.96 -0.74
N ASP A 41 -5.55 1.62 -0.15
CA ASP A 41 -6.94 1.48 -0.58
C ASP A 41 -7.13 1.97 -2.01
N THR A 42 -6.49 3.07 -2.37
CA THR A 42 -6.55 3.59 -3.73
C THR A 42 -6.00 2.58 -4.73
N LEU A 43 -4.89 1.95 -4.41
CA LEU A 43 -4.29 0.94 -5.28
C LEU A 43 -5.15 -0.31 -5.39
N LYS A 44 -5.75 -0.72 -4.28
CA LYS A 44 -6.66 -1.88 -4.29
C LYS A 44 -7.87 -1.64 -5.17
N ASN A 45 -8.41 -0.44 -5.14
CA ASN A 45 -9.59 -0.12 -5.92
C ASN A 45 -9.29 -0.06 -7.42
N ARG A 46 -8.04 0.11 -7.80
CA ARG A 46 -7.64 0.11 -9.20
C ARG A 46 -7.52 -1.30 -9.78
N ILE A 47 -7.33 -2.27 -8.93
CA ILE A 47 -7.23 -3.65 -9.34
C ILE A 47 -8.63 -4.26 -9.40
#